data_755b1829407ac2dc21c1d74c4c9d2e2f
#
_entry.id   755b1829407ac2dc21c1d74c4c9d2e2f
#
_cell.length_a   1.000
_cell.length_b   1.000
_cell.length_c   1.000
_cell.angle_alpha   90.00
_cell.angle_beta   90.00
_cell.angle_gamma   90.00
#
_symmetry.space_group_name_H-M   'P 1'
#
loop_
_entity.id
_entity.type
_entity.pdbx_description
1 polymer ?
#
loop_
_entity_poly.entity_id
_entity_poly.type
_entity_poly.pdbx_seq_one_letter_code
_entity_poly.pdbx_strand_id
1 'polypeptide(L)'
;LEFRRVLFRSEVGIVSKYGIEDVYMSIKEALKHAGRACSTEVKISWLDAERYEDRHLGEFDGILIPGGFGKRGMEGKIEAIRYARTEKIPLLGLCLGFQMSVVEYARHVLGWENATSAELGEGRHVIAILPEQQGVTDLGGTMRLGNYPITIKENTLAMQIYGQPVIVERHRHRYEVNPIYIPELEKAGLVFSGSWKNRMEICEVSDHPFFLATQFHPEFRSRPTRPSPPFIGFVKACSAVKSGGVNS
;
A
#
# COMPACT_ATOMS: atom_id res chain seq x y z
N LEU A 1 -35.33 7.19 -22.19
CA LEU A 1 -35.14 6.55 -20.88
C LEU A 1 -33.65 6.54 -20.59
N GLU A 2 -33.16 7.62 -19.94
CA GLU A 2 -31.83 7.62 -19.34
C GLU A 2 -31.85 6.63 -18.17
N PHE A 3 -31.27 5.46 -18.36
CA PHE A 3 -30.87 4.61 -17.26
C PHE A 3 -29.75 5.36 -16.51
N ARG A 4 -30.11 6.13 -15.47
CA ARG A 4 -29.15 6.47 -14.43
C ARG A 4 -28.67 5.16 -13.84
N ARG A 5 -27.51 4.66 -14.30
CA ARG A 5 -26.77 3.65 -13.57
C ARG A 5 -26.52 4.25 -12.18
N VAL A 6 -27.08 3.64 -11.15
CA VAL A 6 -26.71 3.95 -9.78
C VAL A 6 -25.25 3.51 -9.68
N LEU A 7 -24.34 4.46 -9.78
CA LEU A 7 -22.94 4.23 -9.53
C LEU A 7 -22.80 4.07 -8.00
N PHE A 8 -22.25 2.94 -7.59
CA PHE A 8 -21.82 2.81 -6.20
C PHE A 8 -20.80 3.93 -5.94
N ARG A 9 -20.83 4.49 -4.74
CA ARG A 9 -19.90 5.56 -4.36
C ARG A 9 -19.04 5.03 -3.22
N SER A 10 -17.71 5.07 -3.41
CA SER A 10 -16.74 4.74 -2.36
C SER A 10 -15.94 5.97 -1.98
N GLU A 11 -15.73 6.17 -0.69
CA GLU A 11 -14.92 7.24 -0.14
C GLU A 11 -13.56 6.69 0.29
N VAL A 12 -12.48 7.21 -0.30
CA VAL A 12 -11.11 6.77 -0.07
C VAL A 12 -10.32 7.87 0.61
N GLY A 13 -9.78 7.58 1.79
CA GLY A 13 -8.84 8.42 2.49
C GLY A 13 -7.40 8.16 2.03
N ILE A 14 -6.69 9.19 1.56
CA ILE A 14 -5.27 9.08 1.20
C ILE A 14 -4.44 9.79 2.27
N VAL A 15 -3.74 9.02 3.10
CA VAL A 15 -2.91 9.55 4.18
C VAL A 15 -1.53 9.90 3.62
N SER A 16 -1.35 11.16 3.27
CA SER A 16 -0.19 11.68 2.55
C SER A 16 0.65 12.63 3.41
N LYS A 17 1.85 12.94 2.94
CA LYS A 17 2.80 13.79 3.67
C LYS A 17 2.33 15.23 3.86
N TYR A 18 1.51 15.74 2.93
CA TYR A 18 1.12 17.16 2.90
C TYR A 18 -0.38 17.39 2.76
N GLY A 19 -1.19 16.34 2.65
CA GLY A 19 -2.63 16.48 2.44
C GLY A 19 -3.01 17.17 1.12
N ILE A 20 -2.12 17.18 0.12
CA ILE A 20 -2.33 17.88 -1.17
C ILE A 20 -2.32 16.93 -2.37
N GLU A 21 -3.18 17.23 -3.32
CA GLU A 21 -3.45 16.40 -4.50
C GLU A 21 -2.32 16.39 -5.53
N ASP A 22 -1.70 17.52 -5.81
CA ASP A 22 -0.82 17.74 -6.97
C ASP A 22 0.39 16.79 -7.03
N VAL A 23 0.84 16.30 -5.88
CA VAL A 23 1.99 15.39 -5.78
C VAL A 23 1.64 13.96 -6.22
N TYR A 24 0.35 13.59 -6.25
CA TYR A 24 -0.10 12.20 -6.40
C TYR A 24 -1.06 11.99 -7.58
N MET A 25 -0.90 12.75 -8.67
CA MET A 25 -1.77 12.69 -9.85
C MET A 25 -1.93 11.28 -10.42
N SER A 26 -0.85 10.47 -10.46
CA SER A 26 -0.90 9.09 -10.95
C SER A 26 -1.77 8.18 -10.08
N ILE A 27 -1.79 8.39 -8.77
CA ILE A 27 -2.68 7.65 -7.84
C ILE A 27 -4.13 8.04 -8.08
N LYS A 28 -4.41 9.33 -8.18
CA LYS A 28 -5.75 9.86 -8.49
C LYS A 28 -6.29 9.27 -9.80
N GLU A 29 -5.49 9.29 -10.86
CA GLU A 29 -5.89 8.73 -12.14
C GLU A 29 -6.06 7.20 -12.08
N ALA A 30 -5.18 6.47 -11.35
CA ALA A 30 -5.33 5.04 -11.16
C ALA A 30 -6.63 4.67 -10.41
N LEU A 31 -7.02 5.42 -9.38
CA LEU A 31 -8.30 5.27 -8.68
C LEU A 31 -9.49 5.55 -9.61
N LYS A 32 -9.44 6.59 -10.44
CA LYS A 32 -10.48 6.87 -11.44
C LYS A 32 -10.60 5.75 -12.48
N HIS A 33 -9.48 5.22 -12.97
CA HIS A 33 -9.48 4.10 -13.90
C HIS A 33 -10.13 2.86 -13.28
N ALA A 34 -9.76 2.52 -12.04
CA ALA A 34 -10.34 1.41 -11.29
C ALA A 34 -11.83 1.63 -11.00
N GLY A 35 -12.21 2.83 -10.57
CA GLY A 35 -13.60 3.20 -10.34
C GLY A 35 -14.49 2.98 -11.57
N ARG A 36 -14.02 3.42 -12.75
CA ARG A 36 -14.74 3.17 -14.02
C ARG A 36 -14.89 1.68 -14.31
N ALA A 37 -13.82 0.90 -14.11
CA ALA A 37 -13.87 -0.55 -14.35
C ALA A 37 -14.81 -1.28 -13.38
N CYS A 38 -14.96 -0.76 -12.16
CA CYS A 38 -15.85 -1.30 -11.12
C CYS A 38 -17.27 -0.69 -11.14
N SER A 39 -17.58 0.22 -12.08
CA SER A 39 -18.83 1.00 -12.08
C SER A 39 -19.09 1.73 -10.75
N THR A 40 -18.02 2.23 -10.12
CA THR A 40 -18.00 2.90 -8.82
C THR A 40 -17.45 4.31 -8.98
N GLU A 41 -18.15 5.31 -8.44
CA GLU A 41 -17.60 6.64 -8.26
C GLU A 41 -16.67 6.64 -7.04
N VAL A 42 -15.38 6.96 -7.23
CA VAL A 42 -14.41 7.04 -6.14
C VAL A 42 -14.22 8.51 -5.76
N LYS A 43 -14.67 8.86 -4.55
CA LYS A 43 -14.38 10.16 -3.93
C LYS A 43 -13.09 10.05 -3.14
N ILE A 44 -12.19 11.00 -3.33
CA ILE A 44 -10.87 11.02 -2.70
C ILE A 44 -10.80 12.16 -1.69
N SER A 45 -10.37 11.84 -0.47
CA SER A 45 -10.05 12.82 0.57
C SER A 45 -8.56 12.72 0.91
N TRP A 46 -7.88 13.86 0.88
CA TRP A 46 -6.46 13.97 1.19
C TRP A 46 -6.26 14.31 2.65
N LEU A 47 -5.60 13.44 3.40
CA LEU A 47 -5.32 13.58 4.82
C LEU A 47 -3.83 13.89 5.02
N ASP A 48 -3.55 14.94 5.79
CA ASP A 48 -2.18 15.24 6.23
C ASP A 48 -1.79 14.26 7.35
N ALA A 49 -0.77 13.45 7.12
CA ALA A 49 -0.31 12.42 8.06
C ALA A 49 0.12 12.94 9.43
N GLU A 50 0.34 14.25 9.60
CA GLU A 50 0.68 14.87 10.90
C GLU A 50 -0.52 15.50 11.60
N ARG A 51 -1.70 15.61 10.95
CA ARG A 51 -2.80 16.45 11.42
C ARG A 51 -4.18 15.79 11.44
N TYR A 52 -4.33 14.59 10.85
CA TYR A 52 -5.61 13.90 10.92
C TYR A 52 -5.82 13.30 12.32
N GLU A 53 -7.08 13.14 12.70
CA GLU A 53 -7.47 12.39 13.90
C GLU A 53 -7.95 10.99 13.50
N ASP A 54 -7.59 9.96 14.28
CA ASP A 54 -7.90 8.55 13.97
C ASP A 54 -9.39 8.29 13.75
N ARG A 55 -10.26 8.97 14.52
CA ARG A 55 -11.71 8.86 14.35
C ARG A 55 -12.22 9.17 12.95
N HIS A 56 -11.49 10.02 12.20
CA HIS A 56 -11.85 10.36 10.83
C HIS A 56 -11.55 9.23 9.85
N LEU A 57 -10.68 8.29 10.19
CA LEU A 57 -10.36 7.16 9.32
C LEU A 57 -11.53 6.19 9.14
N GLY A 58 -12.39 6.06 10.15
CA GLY A 58 -13.60 5.24 10.10
C GLY A 58 -14.69 5.74 9.15
N GLU A 59 -14.58 6.98 8.65
CA GLU A 59 -15.52 7.55 7.68
C GLU A 59 -15.25 7.07 6.25
N PHE A 60 -14.09 6.43 6.01
CA PHE A 60 -13.67 5.98 4.69
C PHE A 60 -13.97 4.50 4.46
N ASP A 61 -14.36 4.17 3.24
CA ASP A 61 -14.54 2.80 2.78
C ASP A 61 -13.20 2.09 2.49
N GLY A 62 -12.12 2.85 2.44
CA GLY A 62 -10.76 2.34 2.27
C GLY A 62 -9.70 3.41 2.47
N ILE A 63 -8.52 2.98 2.87
CA ILE A 63 -7.37 3.82 3.15
C ILE A 63 -6.22 3.50 2.19
N LEU A 64 -5.63 4.53 1.59
CA LEU A 64 -4.46 4.41 0.74
C LEU A 64 -3.28 5.15 1.36
N ILE A 65 -2.14 4.45 1.47
CA ILE A 65 -0.88 5.02 1.93
C ILE A 65 0.06 5.14 0.74
N PRO A 66 0.32 6.35 0.24
CA PRO A 66 1.12 6.57 -0.95
C PRO A 66 2.61 6.44 -0.70
N GLY A 67 3.37 6.37 -1.77
CA GLY A 67 4.83 6.50 -1.78
C GLY A 67 5.29 7.85 -1.24
N GLY A 68 6.57 7.95 -0.92
CA GLY A 68 7.19 9.17 -0.42
C GLY A 68 8.60 8.94 0.11
N PHE A 69 9.21 10.00 0.65
CA PHE A 69 10.54 9.98 1.24
C PHE A 69 10.62 10.88 2.47
N GLY A 70 11.62 10.62 3.34
CA GLY A 70 11.91 11.43 4.51
C GLY A 70 11.00 11.16 5.70
N LYS A 71 11.33 11.74 6.85
CA LYS A 71 10.76 11.38 8.16
C LYS A 71 9.35 11.94 8.42
N ARG A 72 8.98 13.02 7.74
CA ARG A 72 7.74 13.75 8.02
C ARG A 72 6.50 12.88 7.77
N GLY A 73 5.58 12.83 8.74
CA GLY A 73 4.30 12.13 8.65
C GLY A 73 4.38 10.61 8.69
N MET A 74 5.55 10.02 9.07
CA MET A 74 5.70 8.56 9.09
C MET A 74 4.87 7.91 10.18
N GLU A 75 4.90 8.45 11.40
CA GLU A 75 4.13 7.89 12.51
C GLU A 75 2.64 7.94 12.21
N GLY A 76 2.13 9.03 11.66
CA GLY A 76 0.72 9.09 11.25
C GLY A 76 0.35 8.07 10.17
N LYS A 77 1.25 7.75 9.24
CA LYS A 77 1.02 6.66 8.28
C LYS A 77 1.00 5.29 8.97
N ILE A 78 1.90 5.04 9.91
CA ILE A 78 1.95 3.80 10.70
C ILE A 78 0.64 3.65 11.50
N GLU A 79 0.17 4.71 12.15
CA GLU A 79 -1.10 4.69 12.89
C GLU A 79 -2.30 4.48 11.97
N ALA A 80 -2.34 5.10 10.78
CA ALA A 80 -3.40 4.85 9.80
C ALA A 80 -3.42 3.39 9.32
N ILE A 81 -2.24 2.79 9.13
CA ILE A 81 -2.12 1.37 8.77
C ILE A 81 -2.61 0.50 9.92
N ARG A 82 -2.21 0.80 11.16
CA ARG A 82 -2.67 0.11 12.35
C ARG A 82 -4.19 0.14 12.47
N TYR A 83 -4.77 1.33 12.34
CA TYR A 83 -6.22 1.52 12.37
C TYR A 83 -6.91 0.69 11.29
N ALA A 84 -6.49 0.80 10.03
CA ALA A 84 -7.07 0.05 8.93
C ALA A 84 -6.97 -1.47 9.15
N ARG A 85 -5.84 -1.98 9.66
CA ARG A 85 -5.64 -3.40 9.95
C ARG A 85 -6.55 -3.89 11.08
N THR A 86 -6.67 -3.14 12.17
CA THR A 86 -7.47 -3.55 13.34
C THR A 86 -8.98 -3.42 13.09
N GLU A 87 -9.39 -2.35 12.42
CA GLU A 87 -10.81 -2.09 12.10
C GLU A 87 -11.27 -2.76 10.79
N LYS A 88 -10.39 -3.55 10.15
CA LYS A 88 -10.68 -4.30 8.91
C LYS A 88 -11.12 -3.40 7.75
N ILE A 89 -10.60 -2.17 7.69
CA ILE A 89 -10.83 -1.23 6.59
C ILE A 89 -9.88 -1.57 5.44
N PRO A 90 -10.36 -1.75 4.20
CA PRO A 90 -9.53 -1.98 3.03
C PRO A 90 -8.32 -1.04 2.95
N LEU A 91 -7.11 -1.61 2.81
CA LEU A 91 -5.86 -0.86 2.78
C LEU A 91 -5.04 -1.18 1.54
N LEU A 92 -4.59 -0.13 0.84
CA LEU A 92 -3.60 -0.21 -0.24
C LEU A 92 -2.36 0.62 0.11
N GLY A 93 -1.22 -0.04 0.31
CA GLY A 93 0.07 0.61 0.57
C GLY A 93 0.96 0.61 -0.69
N LEU A 94 1.59 1.76 -1.02
CA LEU A 94 2.44 1.91 -2.19
C LEU A 94 3.84 2.37 -1.79
N CYS A 95 4.88 1.64 -2.21
CA CYS A 95 6.30 1.95 -1.99
C CYS A 95 6.61 2.20 -0.50
N LEU A 96 6.63 3.46 -0.06
CA LEU A 96 6.75 3.80 1.36
C LEU A 96 5.60 3.21 2.19
N GLY A 97 4.37 3.17 1.65
CA GLY A 97 3.23 2.54 2.29
C GLY A 97 3.45 1.06 2.58
N PHE A 98 4.12 0.33 1.68
CA PHE A 98 4.55 -1.05 1.93
C PHE A 98 5.57 -1.12 3.07
N GLN A 99 6.58 -0.26 3.06
CA GLN A 99 7.61 -0.24 4.11
C GLN A 99 7.00 0.07 5.48
N MET A 100 6.10 1.04 5.55
CA MET A 100 5.40 1.38 6.79
C MET A 100 4.44 0.29 7.26
N SER A 101 3.86 -0.51 6.34
CA SER A 101 3.07 -1.69 6.70
C SER A 101 3.92 -2.77 7.39
N VAL A 102 5.15 -2.97 6.94
CA VAL A 102 6.09 -3.90 7.61
C VAL A 102 6.52 -3.37 8.98
N VAL A 103 6.79 -2.06 9.09
CA VAL A 103 7.14 -1.42 10.38
C VAL A 103 5.97 -1.51 11.36
N GLU A 104 4.76 -1.19 10.92
CA GLU A 104 3.54 -1.29 11.72
C GLU A 104 3.35 -2.70 12.26
N TYR A 105 3.46 -3.70 11.38
CA TYR A 105 3.27 -5.10 11.75
C TYR A 105 4.34 -5.57 12.77
N ALA A 106 5.58 -5.17 12.58
CA ALA A 106 6.66 -5.44 13.51
C ALA A 106 6.42 -4.80 14.89
N ARG A 107 5.93 -3.55 14.93
CA ARG A 107 5.66 -2.85 16.20
C ARG A 107 4.47 -3.43 16.95
N HIS A 108 3.34 -3.59 16.26
CA HIS A 108 2.06 -3.83 16.94
C HIS A 108 1.61 -5.30 16.94
N VAL A 109 2.20 -6.15 16.09
CA VAL A 109 1.91 -7.59 16.10
C VAL A 109 3.03 -8.38 16.77
N LEU A 110 4.31 -8.06 16.46
CA LEU A 110 5.47 -8.70 17.07
C LEU A 110 5.90 -8.06 18.41
N GLY A 111 5.38 -6.87 18.76
CA GLY A 111 5.76 -6.13 19.95
C GLY A 111 7.17 -5.53 19.90
N TRP A 112 7.72 -5.31 18.69
CA TRP A 112 9.02 -4.68 18.52
C TRP A 112 8.89 -3.16 18.49
N GLU A 113 8.64 -2.53 19.61
CA GLU A 113 8.33 -1.10 19.75
C GLU A 113 9.32 -0.18 19.02
N ASN A 114 10.62 -0.58 18.98
CA ASN A 114 11.67 0.17 18.31
C ASN A 114 11.90 -0.21 16.84
N ALA A 115 10.99 -1.02 16.24
CA ALA A 115 11.08 -1.34 14.82
C ALA A 115 10.91 -0.07 13.96
N THR A 116 11.79 0.09 12.98
CA THR A 116 11.84 1.30 12.14
C THR A 116 12.46 1.01 10.77
N SER A 117 12.52 2.04 9.93
CA SER A 117 13.30 2.06 8.70
C SER A 117 14.65 2.74 8.93
N ALA A 118 15.68 2.25 8.27
CA ALA A 118 17.00 2.90 8.25
C ALA A 118 16.96 4.35 7.70
N GLU A 119 15.89 4.73 7.00
CA GLU A 119 15.63 6.11 6.57
C GLU A 119 15.21 7.01 7.76
N LEU A 120 14.58 6.44 8.78
CA LEU A 120 13.92 7.21 9.86
C LEU A 120 14.81 7.47 11.07
N GLY A 121 15.85 6.68 11.28
CA GLY A 121 16.79 6.86 12.38
C GLY A 121 17.16 5.58 13.10
N GLU A 122 17.54 5.68 14.38
CA GLU A 122 17.97 4.57 15.18
C GLU A 122 16.81 3.63 15.56
N GLY A 123 17.14 2.35 15.75
CA GLY A 123 16.19 1.32 16.14
C GLY A 123 16.44 0.00 15.43
N ARG A 124 15.46 -0.91 15.52
CA ARG A 124 15.48 -2.19 14.80
C ARG A 124 15.07 -1.95 13.35
N HIS A 125 16.03 -1.90 12.44
CA HIS A 125 15.80 -1.63 11.03
C HIS A 125 15.17 -2.83 10.33
N VAL A 126 13.85 -2.98 10.43
CA VAL A 126 13.08 -3.97 9.66
C VAL A 126 12.99 -3.59 8.19
N ILE A 127 13.22 -2.32 7.89
CA ILE A 127 13.46 -1.79 6.55
C ILE A 127 14.89 -1.29 6.51
N ALA A 128 15.71 -1.82 5.61
CA ALA A 128 17.13 -1.54 5.50
C ALA A 128 17.48 -0.90 4.13
N ILE A 129 18.63 -0.25 4.09
CA ILE A 129 19.17 0.23 2.82
C ILE A 129 19.63 -0.98 1.97
N LEU A 130 19.39 -0.89 0.67
CA LEU A 130 19.88 -1.88 -0.29
C LEU A 130 21.39 -2.05 -0.17
N PRO A 131 21.93 -3.28 -0.19
CA PRO A 131 23.37 -3.52 -0.12
C PRO A 131 24.15 -2.75 -1.19
N GLU A 132 23.59 -2.63 -2.39
CA GLU A 132 24.18 -1.88 -3.51
C GLU A 132 24.18 -0.37 -3.32
N GLN A 133 23.47 0.12 -2.30
CA GLN A 133 23.37 1.54 -1.95
C GLN A 133 24.25 1.92 -0.76
N GLN A 134 24.87 0.94 -0.12
CA GLN A 134 25.76 1.20 1.01
C GLN A 134 27.05 1.89 0.53
N GLY A 135 27.38 3.01 1.18
CA GLY A 135 28.59 3.78 0.86
C GLY A 135 28.49 4.71 -0.36
N VAL A 136 27.30 4.84 -0.97
CA VAL A 136 27.09 5.77 -2.10
C VAL A 136 26.73 7.16 -1.57
N THR A 137 27.57 8.15 -1.89
CA THR A 137 27.40 9.54 -1.51
C THR A 137 26.50 10.33 -2.47
N ASP A 138 26.47 9.95 -3.75
CA ASP A 138 25.58 10.56 -4.75
C ASP A 138 24.20 9.89 -4.75
N LEU A 139 23.26 10.53 -4.09
CA LEU A 139 21.93 10.01 -3.83
C LEU A 139 21.01 9.95 -5.07
N GLY A 140 21.36 10.59 -6.18
CA GLY A 140 20.50 10.71 -7.36
C GLY A 140 20.50 9.50 -8.28
N GLY A 141 21.62 8.79 -8.41
CA GLY A 141 21.85 7.74 -9.43
C GLY A 141 21.70 6.29 -8.96
N THR A 142 21.45 6.04 -7.69
CA THR A 142 21.65 4.73 -7.06
C THR A 142 20.38 4.03 -6.58
N MET A 143 19.19 4.58 -6.85
CA MET A 143 17.90 3.92 -6.54
C MET A 143 17.73 2.67 -7.41
N ARG A 144 17.01 1.67 -6.87
CA ARG A 144 16.39 0.65 -7.71
C ARG A 144 15.32 1.32 -8.55
N LEU A 145 15.64 1.55 -9.81
CA LEU A 145 14.82 2.31 -10.75
C LEU A 145 14.53 1.48 -12.00
N GLY A 146 13.26 1.46 -12.44
CA GLY A 146 12.84 0.78 -13.65
C GLY A 146 11.88 -0.37 -13.43
N ASN A 147 11.72 -1.19 -14.45
CA ASN A 147 10.81 -2.33 -14.44
C ASN A 147 11.56 -3.60 -14.02
N TYR A 148 10.96 -4.33 -13.05
CA TYR A 148 11.50 -5.61 -12.58
C TYR A 148 10.42 -6.68 -12.59
N PRO A 149 10.78 -7.94 -12.91
CA PRO A 149 9.85 -9.06 -12.78
C PRO A 149 9.65 -9.39 -11.30
N ILE A 150 8.44 -9.79 -10.95
CA ILE A 150 8.05 -10.19 -9.59
C ILE A 150 7.33 -11.50 -9.71
N THR A 151 7.78 -12.50 -8.97
CA THR A 151 7.08 -13.80 -8.85
C THR A 151 6.03 -13.67 -7.75
N ILE A 152 4.80 -14.08 -8.05
CA ILE A 152 3.67 -14.05 -7.12
C ILE A 152 3.46 -15.46 -6.57
N LYS A 153 3.28 -15.56 -5.26
CA LYS A 153 3.00 -16.81 -4.54
C LYS A 153 1.57 -17.26 -4.79
N GLU A 154 1.38 -18.56 -5.05
CA GLU A 154 0.05 -19.14 -5.22
C GLU A 154 -0.80 -19.04 -3.95
N ASN A 155 -2.12 -19.08 -4.12
CA ASN A 155 -3.11 -19.02 -3.04
C ASN A 155 -3.04 -17.74 -2.19
N THR A 156 -2.67 -16.61 -2.81
CA THR A 156 -2.56 -15.29 -2.18
C THR A 156 -3.55 -14.30 -2.80
N LEU A 157 -3.84 -13.21 -2.08
CA LEU A 157 -4.64 -12.10 -2.60
C LEU A 157 -3.98 -11.49 -3.85
N ALA A 158 -2.66 -11.34 -3.86
CA ALA A 158 -1.92 -10.85 -5.01
C ALA A 158 -2.15 -11.74 -6.24
N MET A 159 -2.13 -13.08 -6.08
CA MET A 159 -2.40 -14.01 -7.17
C MET A 159 -3.82 -13.86 -7.69
N GLN A 160 -4.81 -13.71 -6.81
CA GLN A 160 -6.21 -13.50 -7.21
C GLN A 160 -6.39 -12.20 -8.00
N ILE A 161 -5.67 -11.14 -7.61
CA ILE A 161 -5.75 -9.82 -8.24
C ILE A 161 -5.06 -9.79 -9.60
N TYR A 162 -3.85 -10.31 -9.70
CA TYR A 162 -3.07 -10.25 -10.93
C TYR A 162 -3.39 -11.38 -11.93
N GLY A 163 -3.83 -12.53 -11.43
CA GLY A 163 -4.21 -13.71 -12.26
C GLY A 163 -3.03 -14.33 -13.01
N GLN A 164 -1.78 -14.05 -12.62
CA GLN A 164 -0.60 -14.57 -13.30
C GLN A 164 0.59 -14.69 -12.33
N PRO A 165 1.44 -15.73 -12.48
CA PRO A 165 2.50 -16.03 -11.54
C PRO A 165 3.71 -15.08 -11.61
N VAL A 166 3.86 -14.35 -12.71
CA VAL A 166 4.94 -13.37 -12.89
C VAL A 166 4.37 -12.09 -13.46
N ILE A 167 4.68 -10.98 -12.79
CA ILE A 167 4.31 -9.63 -13.23
C ILE A 167 5.57 -8.80 -13.44
N VAL A 168 5.43 -7.68 -14.16
CA VAL A 168 6.51 -6.71 -14.32
C VAL A 168 6.00 -5.37 -13.86
N GLU A 169 6.64 -4.78 -12.85
CA GLU A 169 6.20 -3.52 -12.26
C GLU A 169 7.35 -2.51 -12.10
N ARG A 170 6.99 -1.23 -11.99
CA ARG A 170 7.96 -0.12 -11.94
C ARG A 170 8.37 0.18 -10.51
N HIS A 171 9.66 0.20 -10.24
CA HIS A 171 10.28 0.52 -8.97
C HIS A 171 10.94 1.90 -8.97
N ARG A 172 10.92 2.55 -7.79
CA ARG A 172 11.69 3.76 -7.49
C ARG A 172 11.89 3.84 -5.99
N HIS A 173 12.84 3.06 -5.46
CA HIS A 173 13.10 3.04 -4.02
C HIS A 173 14.56 2.69 -3.72
N ARG A 174 15.00 2.98 -2.50
CA ARG A 174 16.34 2.74 -1.99
C ARG A 174 16.36 1.77 -0.82
N TYR A 175 15.26 1.67 -0.09
CA TYR A 175 15.11 0.84 1.07
C TYR A 175 14.21 -0.36 0.76
N GLU A 176 14.46 -1.47 1.45
CA GLU A 176 13.75 -2.74 1.28
C GLU A 176 13.54 -3.44 2.62
N VAL A 177 12.68 -4.46 2.65
CA VAL A 177 12.53 -5.33 3.82
C VAL A 177 13.87 -5.98 4.14
N ASN A 178 14.29 -5.87 5.41
CA ASN A 178 15.51 -6.50 5.87
C ASN A 178 15.33 -8.02 5.93
N PRO A 179 16.11 -8.80 5.15
CA PRO A 179 15.93 -10.25 5.06
C PRO A 179 16.03 -10.99 6.40
N ILE A 180 16.76 -10.42 7.36
CA ILE A 180 16.96 -11.03 8.68
C ILE A 180 15.64 -11.22 9.44
N TYR A 181 14.66 -10.33 9.22
CA TYR A 181 13.39 -10.33 9.95
C TYR A 181 12.22 -10.96 9.20
N ILE A 182 12.41 -11.39 7.94
CA ILE A 182 11.35 -12.02 7.14
C ILE A 182 10.76 -13.25 7.83
N PRO A 183 11.58 -14.21 8.36
CA PRO A 183 11.01 -15.42 8.97
C PRO A 183 10.10 -15.12 10.17
N GLU A 184 10.45 -14.17 11.02
CA GLU A 184 9.66 -13.79 12.19
C GLU A 184 8.37 -13.07 11.78
N LEU A 185 8.44 -12.20 10.77
CA LEU A 185 7.26 -11.51 10.23
C LEU A 185 6.27 -12.51 9.61
N GLU A 186 6.76 -13.46 8.81
CA GLU A 186 5.91 -14.51 8.23
C GLU A 186 5.32 -15.44 9.30
N LYS A 187 6.10 -15.82 10.30
CA LYS A 187 5.61 -16.62 11.43
C LYS A 187 4.50 -15.92 12.21
N ALA A 188 4.52 -14.59 12.26
CA ALA A 188 3.49 -13.78 12.90
C ALA A 188 2.24 -13.59 12.01
N GLY A 189 2.27 -14.04 10.74
CA GLY A 189 1.13 -14.00 9.83
C GLY A 189 1.18 -12.92 8.75
N LEU A 190 2.27 -12.15 8.64
CA LEU A 190 2.47 -11.28 7.48
C LEU A 190 2.86 -12.12 6.27
N VAL A 191 2.04 -12.09 5.23
CA VAL A 191 2.31 -12.88 4.02
C VAL A 191 3.09 -12.05 3.02
N PHE A 192 4.32 -12.45 2.68
CA PHE A 192 5.02 -11.90 1.55
C PHE A 192 4.62 -12.68 0.29
N SER A 193 3.69 -12.11 -0.46
CA SER A 193 3.05 -12.75 -1.62
C SER A 193 3.70 -12.46 -2.96
N GLY A 194 4.61 -11.49 -3.01
CA GLY A 194 5.39 -11.17 -4.21
C GLY A 194 6.86 -10.98 -3.90
N SER A 195 7.73 -11.53 -4.75
CA SER A 195 9.18 -11.41 -4.57
C SER A 195 9.93 -11.32 -5.89
N TRP A 196 11.10 -10.68 -5.83
CA TRP A 196 12.12 -10.72 -6.89
C TRP A 196 13.44 -11.15 -6.29
N LYS A 197 13.94 -12.32 -6.72
CA LYS A 197 15.05 -12.99 -6.03
C LYS A 197 14.69 -13.20 -4.55
N ASN A 198 15.50 -12.67 -3.62
CA ASN A 198 15.28 -12.71 -2.17
C ASN A 198 14.70 -11.41 -1.59
N ARG A 199 14.11 -10.54 -2.42
CA ARG A 199 13.52 -9.26 -2.03
C ARG A 199 12.01 -9.34 -2.01
N MET A 200 11.41 -8.82 -0.95
CA MET A 200 9.96 -8.83 -0.77
C MET A 200 9.35 -7.60 -1.46
N GLU A 201 8.37 -7.86 -2.33
CA GLU A 201 7.80 -6.85 -3.22
C GLU A 201 6.31 -6.59 -2.96
N ILE A 202 5.62 -7.56 -2.36
CA ILE A 202 4.22 -7.45 -1.99
C ILE A 202 4.06 -8.08 -0.61
N CYS A 203 3.30 -7.42 0.28
CA CYS A 203 2.83 -8.05 1.51
C CYS A 203 1.31 -7.90 1.65
N GLU A 204 0.72 -8.86 2.37
CA GLU A 204 -0.71 -8.92 2.64
C GLU A 204 -0.97 -9.55 4.01
N VAL A 205 -2.16 -9.31 4.57
CA VAL A 205 -2.66 -9.92 5.79
C VAL A 205 -3.84 -10.80 5.42
N SER A 206 -3.73 -12.13 5.64
CA SER A 206 -4.73 -13.10 5.17
C SER A 206 -6.10 -12.92 5.83
N ASP A 207 -6.13 -12.61 7.12
CA ASP A 207 -7.36 -12.37 7.88
C ASP A 207 -7.79 -10.91 7.79
N HIS A 208 -7.87 -10.37 6.55
CA HIS A 208 -8.30 -9.01 6.29
C HIS A 208 -9.08 -8.94 4.98
N PRO A 209 -10.19 -8.16 4.90
CA PRO A 209 -10.97 -8.04 3.68
C PRO A 209 -10.15 -7.62 2.45
N PHE A 210 -9.22 -6.69 2.64
CA PHE A 210 -8.25 -6.28 1.64
C PHE A 210 -7.10 -5.52 2.34
N PHE A 211 -6.00 -6.18 2.58
CA PHE A 211 -4.75 -5.55 3.02
C PHE A 211 -3.66 -5.95 2.03
N LEU A 212 -3.32 -5.05 1.14
CA LEU A 212 -2.28 -5.26 0.14
C LEU A 212 -1.33 -4.08 0.13
N ALA A 213 -0.03 -4.35 0.22
CA ALA A 213 0.97 -3.31 0.03
C ALA A 213 2.06 -3.77 -0.93
N THR A 214 2.54 -2.85 -1.78
CA THR A 214 3.50 -3.10 -2.86
C THR A 214 4.71 -2.19 -2.74
N GLN A 215 5.92 -2.73 -2.88
CA GLN A 215 7.16 -1.95 -2.90
C GLN A 215 7.30 -1.12 -4.18
N PHE A 216 6.67 -1.58 -5.24
CA PHE A 216 6.64 -0.92 -6.54
C PHE A 216 5.46 0.06 -6.66
N HIS A 217 5.37 0.72 -7.82
CA HIS A 217 4.39 1.75 -8.13
C HIS A 217 3.40 1.28 -9.21
N PRO A 218 2.34 0.52 -8.86
CA PRO A 218 1.37 0.01 -9.82
C PRO A 218 0.53 1.12 -10.46
N GLU A 219 0.44 2.31 -9.84
CA GLU A 219 -0.23 3.48 -10.39
C GLU A 219 0.36 3.94 -11.72
N PHE A 220 1.65 3.75 -11.95
CA PHE A 220 2.30 4.15 -13.18
C PHE A 220 1.94 3.28 -14.39
N ARG A 221 1.41 2.09 -14.15
CA ARG A 221 0.95 1.17 -15.21
C ARG A 221 -0.55 1.24 -15.48
N SER A 222 -1.30 1.97 -14.67
CA SER A 222 -2.74 2.15 -14.85
C SER A 222 -3.07 2.96 -16.10
N ARG A 223 -4.05 2.50 -16.86
CA ARG A 223 -4.57 3.18 -18.05
C ARG A 223 -6.11 3.10 -18.04
N PRO A 224 -6.82 4.02 -18.72
CA PRO A 224 -8.29 3.98 -18.79
C PRO A 224 -8.85 2.64 -19.31
N THR A 225 -8.18 2.03 -20.29
CA THR A 225 -8.57 0.75 -20.90
C THR A 225 -7.96 -0.48 -20.24
N ARG A 226 -6.98 -0.29 -19.37
CA ARG A 226 -6.28 -1.35 -18.61
C ARG A 226 -5.90 -0.83 -17.23
N PRO A 227 -6.87 -0.69 -16.33
CA PRO A 227 -6.61 -0.24 -14.97
C PRO A 227 -5.67 -1.20 -14.22
N SER A 228 -4.89 -0.65 -13.30
CA SER A 228 -3.96 -1.43 -12.50
C SER A 228 -4.70 -2.41 -11.58
N PRO A 229 -4.33 -3.72 -11.57
CA PRO A 229 -5.02 -4.74 -10.79
C PRO A 229 -5.12 -4.45 -9.29
N PRO A 230 -4.09 -3.97 -8.57
CA PRO A 230 -4.21 -3.61 -7.17
C PRO A 230 -5.27 -2.53 -6.89
N PHE A 231 -5.39 -1.55 -7.77
CA PHE A 231 -6.41 -0.50 -7.64
C PHE A 231 -7.82 -1.03 -7.91
N ILE A 232 -7.99 -1.95 -8.87
CA ILE A 232 -9.28 -2.63 -9.10
C ILE A 232 -9.69 -3.44 -7.87
N GLY A 233 -8.77 -4.25 -7.32
CA GLY A 233 -9.02 -5.04 -6.11
C GLY A 233 -9.40 -4.17 -4.92
N PHE A 234 -8.66 -3.09 -4.71
CA PHE A 234 -8.90 -2.12 -3.64
C PHE A 234 -10.29 -1.46 -3.76
N VAL A 235 -10.64 -0.92 -4.94
CA VAL A 235 -11.95 -0.27 -5.16
C VAL A 235 -13.10 -1.27 -5.00
N LYS A 236 -12.94 -2.52 -5.44
CA LYS A 236 -13.95 -3.58 -5.21
C LYS A 236 -14.16 -3.84 -3.71
N ALA A 237 -13.07 -3.92 -2.94
CA ALA A 237 -13.15 -4.11 -1.50
C ALA A 237 -13.84 -2.92 -0.80
N CYS A 238 -13.49 -1.69 -1.15
CA CYS A 238 -14.16 -0.48 -0.65
C CYS A 238 -15.67 -0.49 -0.92
N SER A 239 -16.07 -0.92 -2.12
CA SER A 239 -17.50 -1.00 -2.49
C SER A 239 -18.26 -2.09 -1.71
N ALA A 240 -17.57 -3.17 -1.32
CA ALA A 240 -18.17 -4.28 -0.57
C ALA A 240 -18.48 -3.90 0.89
N VAL A 241 -17.67 -3.04 1.51
CA VAL A 241 -17.91 -2.54 2.88
C VAL A 241 -19.28 -1.85 2.99
N LYS A 242 -19.64 -1.01 2.04
CA LYS A 242 -20.96 -0.33 2.00
C LYS A 242 -22.13 -1.29 1.78
N SER A 243 -21.92 -2.34 1.01
CA SER A 243 -22.99 -3.31 0.72
C SER A 243 -23.33 -4.18 1.93
N GLY A 244 -22.36 -4.45 2.82
CA GLY A 244 -22.56 -5.22 4.06
C GLY A 244 -23.23 -4.42 5.20
N GLY A 245 -23.19 -3.10 5.15
CA GLY A 245 -23.82 -2.22 6.17
C GLY A 245 -25.29 -1.91 5.95
N VAL A 246 -25.90 -2.37 4.85
CA VAL A 246 -27.32 -2.12 4.52
C VAL A 246 -28.27 -3.21 5.04
N ASN A 247 -27.74 -4.29 5.63
CA ASN A 247 -28.51 -5.43 6.16
C ASN A 247 -28.39 -5.61 7.67
N SER A 248 -28.36 -4.53 8.45
CA SER A 248 -28.50 -4.59 9.92
C SER A 248 -29.58 -3.63 10.42
#